data_18fd45e3d4848da1c7a695d9474961b9
#
_entry.id   18fd45e3d4848da1c7a695d9474961b9
#
_cell.length_a   1.000
_cell.length_b   1.000
_cell.length_c   1.000
_cell.angle_alpha   90.00
_cell.angle_beta   90.00
_cell.angle_gamma   90.00
#
_symmetry.space_group_name_H-M   'P 1'
#
loop_
_entity.id
_entity.type
_entity.pdbx_description
1 polymer ?
#
loop_
_entity_poly.entity_id
_entity_poly.type
_entity_poly.pdbx_seq_one_letter_code
_entity_poly.pdbx_strand_id
1 'polypeptide(L)'
;MELNKYKKISIVISGWPAVGKTTIAAEIAREFGFKIYNGGDILKMLAGDKGYSISGKDWWDTEQAKKFMDERKLNSYFDKEVDQKLVEIVKIGRAVITSYTLPWLVHDPIKFWLKGSLDNRARRMASRDNISFLEAKKIVKLRDKENKKIYRKLYGFNFGEDLTVFDFALNTDLLDLNSLVRISKSIIKYLIV
;
A
#
# COMPACT_ATOMS: atom_id res chain seq x y z
N MET A 1 21.99 19.52 -15.70
CA MET A 1 21.12 19.80 -14.51
C MET A 1 20.05 18.73 -14.25
N GLU A 2 19.85 17.75 -15.12
CA GLU A 2 18.79 16.70 -14.97
C GLU A 2 19.17 15.50 -14.11
N LEU A 3 20.43 15.11 -14.02
CA LEU A 3 20.92 13.94 -13.27
C LEU A 3 20.68 13.99 -11.74
N ASN A 4 20.35 15.15 -11.18
CA ASN A 4 20.17 15.30 -9.74
C ASN A 4 18.69 15.06 -9.29
N LYS A 5 17.74 15.10 -10.22
CA LYS A 5 16.30 14.89 -9.94
C LYS A 5 16.01 13.45 -9.51
N TYR A 6 16.73 12.48 -10.08
CA TYR A 6 16.50 11.05 -9.81
C TYR A 6 17.20 10.53 -8.54
N LYS A 7 18.15 11.26 -7.97
CA LYS A 7 18.82 10.87 -6.71
C LYS A 7 17.91 10.86 -5.49
N LYS A 8 16.78 11.55 -5.53
CA LYS A 8 15.81 11.66 -4.43
C LYS A 8 14.44 11.04 -4.72
N ILE A 9 14.30 10.30 -5.82
CA ILE A 9 13.00 9.76 -6.20
C ILE A 9 12.50 8.73 -5.18
N SER A 10 11.21 8.76 -4.89
CA SER A 10 10.49 7.73 -4.15
C SER A 10 9.62 6.91 -5.10
N ILE A 11 9.27 5.71 -4.69
CA ILE A 11 8.40 4.79 -5.44
C ILE A 11 7.18 4.51 -4.59
N VAL A 12 6.00 4.72 -5.14
CA VAL A 12 4.74 4.44 -4.46
C VAL A 12 4.03 3.28 -5.14
N ILE A 13 3.71 2.26 -4.37
CA ILE A 13 3.00 1.07 -4.84
C ILE A 13 1.62 1.03 -4.18
N SER A 14 0.58 1.11 -5.00
CA SER A 14 -0.80 0.97 -4.59
C SER A 14 -1.49 -0.20 -5.29
N GLY A 15 -2.73 -0.46 -4.94
CA GLY A 15 -3.53 -1.56 -5.46
C GLY A 15 -4.45 -2.15 -4.41
N TRP A 16 -5.31 -3.04 -4.82
CA TRP A 16 -6.30 -3.69 -3.95
C TRP A 16 -5.68 -4.45 -2.76
N PRO A 17 -6.41 -4.70 -1.66
CA PRO A 17 -6.00 -5.65 -0.62
C PRO A 17 -5.56 -7.01 -1.18
N ALA A 18 -4.53 -7.60 -0.58
CA ALA A 18 -3.98 -8.91 -0.93
C ALA A 18 -3.43 -9.06 -2.37
N VAL A 19 -3.06 -7.96 -3.03
CA VAL A 19 -2.51 -7.97 -4.41
C VAL A 19 -1.00 -8.20 -4.47
N GLY A 20 -0.28 -8.20 -3.32
CA GLY A 20 1.16 -8.45 -3.26
C GLY A 20 2.05 -7.18 -3.14
N LYS A 21 1.48 -6.02 -2.80
CA LYS A 21 2.22 -4.75 -2.66
C LYS A 21 3.49 -4.86 -1.83
N THR A 22 3.35 -5.38 -0.61
CA THR A 22 4.46 -5.45 0.36
C THR A 22 5.63 -6.30 -0.13
N THR A 23 5.33 -7.41 -0.80
CA THR A 23 6.36 -8.32 -1.34
C THR A 23 7.16 -7.63 -2.46
N ILE A 24 6.47 -6.98 -3.41
CA ILE A 24 7.12 -6.26 -4.50
C ILE A 24 7.91 -5.06 -3.96
N ALA A 25 7.35 -4.33 -2.99
CA ALA A 25 8.01 -3.19 -2.36
C ALA A 25 9.33 -3.61 -1.67
N ALA A 26 9.34 -4.74 -0.95
CA ALA A 26 10.54 -5.26 -0.29
C ALA A 26 11.64 -5.62 -1.29
N GLU A 27 11.28 -6.26 -2.40
CA GLU A 27 12.24 -6.62 -3.46
C GLU A 27 12.83 -5.40 -4.17
N ILE A 28 12.00 -4.39 -4.43
CA ILE A 28 12.47 -3.13 -5.02
C ILE A 28 13.38 -2.38 -4.03
N ALA A 29 12.97 -2.27 -2.78
CA ALA A 29 13.75 -1.58 -1.74
C ALA A 29 15.14 -2.22 -1.56
N ARG A 30 15.21 -3.55 -1.56
CA ARG A 30 16.47 -4.31 -1.48
C ARG A 30 17.37 -4.05 -2.67
N GLU A 31 16.83 -4.03 -3.90
CA GLU A 31 17.62 -3.84 -5.14
C GLU A 31 18.26 -2.46 -5.20
N PHE A 32 17.52 -1.42 -4.86
CA PHE A 32 17.96 -0.03 -5.01
C PHE A 32 18.51 0.59 -3.73
N GLY A 33 18.59 -0.16 -2.62
CA GLY A 33 19.04 0.35 -1.33
C GLY A 33 18.11 1.46 -0.77
N PHE A 34 16.81 1.36 -1.03
CA PHE A 34 15.80 2.30 -0.54
C PHE A 34 15.20 1.84 0.79
N LYS A 35 14.74 2.79 1.60
CA LYS A 35 13.96 2.47 2.80
C LYS A 35 12.53 2.08 2.39
N ILE A 36 11.95 1.11 3.11
CA ILE A 36 10.58 0.69 2.90
C ILE A 36 9.66 1.26 3.97
N TYR A 37 8.49 1.72 3.55
CA TYR A 37 7.44 2.20 4.44
C TYR A 37 6.09 1.67 3.98
N ASN A 38 5.19 1.40 4.90
CA ASN A 38 3.81 1.08 4.56
C ASN A 38 2.82 1.80 5.47
N GLY A 39 1.67 2.19 4.92
CA GLY A 39 0.64 2.91 5.65
C GLY A 39 0.08 2.15 6.84
N GLY A 40 0.07 0.81 6.79
CA GLY A 40 -0.35 -0.02 7.90
C GLY A 40 0.58 0.09 9.10
N ASP A 41 1.90 0.06 8.89
CA ASP A 41 2.86 0.20 9.98
C ASP A 41 2.79 1.58 10.62
N ILE A 42 2.63 2.64 9.82
CA ILE A 42 2.43 3.99 10.35
C ILE A 42 1.13 4.07 11.15
N LEU A 43 0.06 3.47 10.65
CA LEU A 43 -1.22 3.42 11.38
C LEU A 43 -1.09 2.67 12.71
N LYS A 44 -0.35 1.56 12.72
CA LYS A 44 -0.03 0.81 13.94
C LYS A 44 0.80 1.64 14.93
N MET A 45 1.78 2.42 14.45
CA MET A 45 2.54 3.34 15.29
C MET A 45 1.62 4.39 15.92
N LEU A 46 0.72 5.00 15.14
CA LEU A 46 -0.26 5.97 15.67
C LEU A 46 -1.19 5.36 16.73
N ALA A 47 -1.57 4.09 16.57
CA ALA A 47 -2.30 3.37 17.61
C ALA A 47 -1.48 3.28 18.91
N GLY A 48 -0.18 2.97 18.81
CA GLY A 48 0.74 2.97 19.95
C GLY A 48 0.85 4.33 20.63
N ASP A 49 0.98 5.41 19.86
CA ASP A 49 1.03 6.79 20.36
C ASP A 49 -0.27 7.20 21.11
N LYS A 50 -1.39 6.54 20.79
CA LYS A 50 -2.68 6.69 21.47
C LYS A 50 -2.86 5.76 22.68
N GLY A 51 -1.84 4.98 23.04
CA GLY A 51 -1.88 4.09 24.19
C GLY A 51 -2.42 2.70 23.93
N TYR A 52 -2.72 2.32 22.67
CA TYR A 52 -3.07 0.96 22.34
C TYR A 52 -1.84 0.06 22.40
N SER A 53 -1.98 -1.15 22.96
CA SER A 53 -0.89 -2.13 22.91
C SER A 53 -0.71 -2.62 21.47
N ILE A 54 0.50 -2.39 20.92
CA ILE A 54 0.85 -2.74 19.55
C ILE A 54 1.81 -3.93 19.44
N SER A 55 1.99 -4.69 20.50
CA SER A 55 2.87 -5.86 20.53
C SER A 55 2.31 -7.04 19.72
N GLY A 56 3.22 -7.88 19.18
CA GLY A 56 2.89 -9.09 18.44
C GLY A 56 2.83 -8.92 16.91
N LYS A 57 3.10 -10.04 16.20
CA LYS A 57 3.08 -10.09 14.72
C LYS A 57 1.67 -9.91 14.15
N ASP A 58 0.68 -10.49 14.84
CA ASP A 58 -0.73 -10.50 14.40
C ASP A 58 -1.56 -9.43 15.12
N TRP A 59 -0.96 -8.24 15.36
CA TRP A 59 -1.62 -7.16 16.08
C TRP A 59 -3.01 -6.83 15.50
N TRP A 60 -3.18 -6.86 14.18
CA TRP A 60 -4.43 -6.51 13.49
C TRP A 60 -5.62 -7.40 13.88
N ASP A 61 -5.38 -8.60 14.45
CA ASP A 61 -6.39 -9.55 14.88
C ASP A 61 -6.69 -9.45 16.39
N THR A 62 -5.97 -8.58 17.12
CA THR A 62 -6.15 -8.37 18.56
C THR A 62 -7.39 -7.52 18.87
N GLU A 63 -7.92 -7.67 20.09
CA GLU A 63 -9.00 -6.81 20.61
C GLU A 63 -8.59 -5.31 20.64
N GLN A 64 -7.33 -5.02 20.90
CA GLN A 64 -6.80 -3.66 20.87
C GLN A 64 -6.87 -3.05 19.48
N ALA A 65 -6.47 -3.82 18.46
CA ALA A 65 -6.58 -3.38 17.07
C ALA A 65 -8.03 -3.19 16.64
N LYS A 66 -8.95 -4.08 17.05
CA LYS A 66 -10.39 -3.94 16.75
C LYS A 66 -10.95 -2.64 17.32
N LYS A 67 -10.68 -2.36 18.61
CA LYS A 67 -11.10 -1.11 19.25
C LYS A 67 -10.54 0.12 18.53
N PHE A 68 -9.24 0.10 18.20
CA PHE A 68 -8.62 1.19 17.44
C PHE A 68 -9.24 1.36 16.04
N MET A 69 -9.52 0.25 15.35
CA MET A 69 -10.15 0.30 14.02
C MET A 69 -11.59 0.83 14.07
N ASP A 70 -12.32 0.57 15.14
CA ASP A 70 -13.65 1.14 15.34
C ASP A 70 -13.57 2.65 15.61
N GLU A 71 -12.63 3.11 16.43
CA GLU A 71 -12.36 4.55 16.61
C GLU A 71 -11.96 5.22 15.29
N ARG A 72 -11.07 4.59 14.51
CA ARG A 72 -10.65 5.07 13.19
C ARG A 72 -11.82 5.26 12.22
N LYS A 73 -12.83 4.36 12.23
CA LYS A 73 -14.02 4.50 11.38
C LYS A 73 -14.84 5.76 11.69
N LEU A 74 -14.81 6.18 12.95
CA LEU A 74 -15.52 7.38 13.40
C LEU A 74 -14.70 8.66 13.19
N ASN A 75 -13.37 8.54 13.18
CA ASN A 75 -12.46 9.67 13.13
C ASN A 75 -11.47 9.57 11.96
N SER A 76 -11.64 10.41 10.96
CA SER A 76 -10.77 10.51 9.79
C SER A 76 -9.36 11.08 10.07
N TYR A 77 -9.10 11.52 11.29
CA TYR A 77 -7.83 12.09 11.72
C TYR A 77 -6.68 11.11 11.49
N PHE A 78 -6.85 9.85 11.86
CA PHE A 78 -5.81 8.83 11.72
C PHE A 78 -5.36 8.61 10.27
N ASP A 79 -6.31 8.55 9.35
CA ASP A 79 -5.99 8.40 7.92
C ASP A 79 -5.20 9.61 7.40
N LYS A 80 -5.61 10.82 7.77
CA LYS A 80 -4.93 12.06 7.39
C LYS A 80 -3.52 12.14 7.97
N GLU A 81 -3.31 11.74 9.23
CA GLU A 81 -1.98 11.71 9.83
C GLU A 81 -1.04 10.70 9.18
N VAL A 82 -1.55 9.49 8.87
CA VAL A 82 -0.77 8.51 8.10
C VAL A 82 -0.33 9.11 6.76
N ASP A 83 -1.27 9.70 6.05
CA ASP A 83 -1.00 10.26 4.73
C ASP A 83 -0.02 11.44 4.79
N GLN A 84 -0.15 12.32 5.79
CA GLN A 84 0.79 13.43 6.00
C GLN A 84 2.21 12.92 6.27
N LYS A 85 2.39 11.93 7.15
CA LYS A 85 3.69 11.30 7.40
C LYS A 85 4.27 10.66 6.14
N LEU A 86 3.43 10.00 5.31
CA LEU A 86 3.88 9.42 4.05
C LEU A 86 4.29 10.50 3.02
N VAL A 87 3.57 11.61 2.94
CA VAL A 87 3.94 12.77 2.10
C VAL A 87 5.30 13.33 2.50
N GLU A 88 5.59 13.45 3.79
CA GLU A 88 6.90 13.89 4.28
C GLU A 88 8.02 12.92 3.88
N ILE A 89 7.77 11.61 3.98
CA ILE A 89 8.72 10.58 3.54
C ILE A 89 9.00 10.69 2.03
N VAL A 90 7.99 10.94 1.21
CA VAL A 90 8.17 11.19 -0.24
C VAL A 90 9.13 12.35 -0.49
N LYS A 91 9.01 13.45 0.24
CA LYS A 91 9.87 14.63 0.08
C LYS A 91 11.33 14.37 0.44
N ILE A 92 11.59 13.48 1.41
CA ILE A 92 12.94 13.04 1.76
C ILE A 92 13.57 12.24 0.61
N GLY A 93 12.77 11.43 -0.05
CA GLY A 93 13.18 10.61 -1.19
C GLY A 93 13.82 9.27 -0.80
N ARG A 94 14.23 8.48 -1.80
CA ARG A 94 14.86 7.16 -1.66
C ARG A 94 14.03 6.18 -0.81
N ALA A 95 12.71 6.22 -1.00
CA ALA A 95 11.76 5.40 -0.29
C ALA A 95 10.91 4.56 -1.25
N VAL A 96 10.58 3.33 -0.86
CA VAL A 96 9.52 2.53 -1.46
C VAL A 96 8.37 2.50 -0.47
N ILE A 97 7.22 2.99 -0.90
CA ILE A 97 6.07 3.22 -0.03
C ILE A 97 4.88 2.43 -0.53
N THR A 98 4.26 1.63 0.33
CA THR A 98 2.97 1.02 0.02
C THR A 98 1.85 1.82 0.70
N SER A 99 0.93 2.35 -0.10
CA SER A 99 -0.22 3.12 0.39
C SER A 99 -1.41 2.95 -0.52
N TYR A 100 -2.61 3.11 0.05
CA TYR A 100 -3.85 3.15 -0.71
C TYR A 100 -4.13 4.53 -1.30
N THR A 101 -3.78 5.59 -0.60
CA THR A 101 -4.19 6.99 -0.84
C THR A 101 -3.11 7.86 -1.45
N LEU A 102 -1.86 7.64 -1.05
CA LEU A 102 -0.72 8.49 -1.39
C LEU A 102 -0.56 8.82 -2.89
N PRO A 103 -0.84 7.91 -3.87
CA PRO A 103 -0.74 8.24 -5.29
C PRO A 103 -1.59 9.42 -5.73
N TRP A 104 -2.73 9.67 -5.07
CA TRP A 104 -3.61 10.82 -5.35
C TRP A 104 -3.20 12.10 -4.61
N LEU A 105 -2.29 11.99 -3.63
CA LEU A 105 -1.88 13.10 -2.77
C LEU A 105 -0.52 13.70 -3.16
N VAL A 106 0.26 13.01 -3.99
CA VAL A 106 1.61 13.42 -4.42
C VAL A 106 1.78 13.30 -5.93
N HIS A 107 2.71 14.10 -6.51
CA HIS A 107 2.97 14.09 -7.95
C HIS A 107 4.34 13.50 -8.32
N ASP A 108 5.36 13.70 -7.50
CA ASP A 108 6.76 13.44 -7.85
C ASP A 108 7.22 11.96 -7.88
N PRO A 109 6.67 11.03 -7.06
CA PRO A 109 7.14 9.64 -7.06
C PRO A 109 6.76 8.88 -8.32
N ILE A 110 7.53 7.81 -8.64
CA ILE A 110 7.09 6.78 -9.59
C ILE A 110 5.95 5.98 -8.96
N LYS A 111 4.81 5.90 -9.62
CA LYS A 111 3.57 5.31 -9.06
C LYS A 111 3.16 4.06 -9.80
N PHE A 112 3.08 2.96 -9.06
CA PHE A 112 2.61 1.67 -9.55
C PHE A 112 1.23 1.33 -8.98
N TRP A 113 0.32 0.91 -9.86
CA TRP A 113 -0.91 0.24 -9.49
C TRP A 113 -0.78 -1.26 -9.72
N LEU A 114 -1.04 -2.08 -8.69
CA LEU A 114 -1.14 -3.52 -8.82
C LEU A 114 -2.60 -3.94 -8.95
N LYS A 115 -2.93 -4.52 -10.11
CA LYS A 115 -4.25 -5.05 -10.43
C LYS A 115 -4.29 -6.55 -10.16
N GLY A 116 -5.39 -7.07 -9.64
CA GLY A 116 -5.62 -8.50 -9.45
C GLY A 116 -7.11 -8.79 -9.24
N SER A 117 -7.59 -9.91 -9.77
CA SER A 117 -8.97 -10.35 -9.60
C SER A 117 -9.28 -10.64 -8.13
N LEU A 118 -10.55 -10.53 -7.77
CA LEU A 118 -11.01 -10.85 -6.41
C LEU A 118 -10.61 -12.28 -6.01
N ASP A 119 -10.75 -13.23 -6.93
CA ASP A 119 -10.49 -14.65 -6.64
C ASP A 119 -9.00 -14.93 -6.42
N ASN A 120 -8.11 -14.37 -7.24
CA ASN A 120 -6.68 -14.55 -7.05
C ASN A 120 -6.18 -13.85 -5.77
N ARG A 121 -6.71 -12.68 -5.45
CA ARG A 121 -6.41 -11.99 -4.19
C ARG A 121 -6.92 -12.78 -2.98
N ALA A 122 -8.10 -13.39 -3.08
CA ALA A 122 -8.65 -14.25 -2.04
C ALA A 122 -7.82 -15.53 -1.85
N ARG A 123 -7.35 -16.18 -2.92
CA ARG A 123 -6.43 -17.33 -2.83
C ARG A 123 -5.13 -16.97 -2.12
N ARG A 124 -4.52 -15.82 -2.47
CA ARG A 124 -3.29 -15.33 -1.80
C ARG A 124 -3.51 -15.06 -0.31
N MET A 125 -4.64 -14.45 0.05
CA MET A 125 -4.99 -14.22 1.45
C MET A 125 -5.24 -15.53 2.18
N ALA A 126 -5.99 -16.46 1.61
CA ALA A 126 -6.28 -17.77 2.20
C ALA A 126 -4.99 -18.53 2.52
N SER A 127 -4.03 -18.56 1.57
CA SER A 127 -2.73 -19.21 1.77
C SER A 127 -1.87 -18.51 2.83
N ARG A 128 -1.84 -17.17 2.86
CA ARG A 128 -1.04 -16.40 3.81
C ARG A 128 -1.55 -16.53 5.24
N ASP A 129 -2.87 -16.43 5.41
CA ASP A 129 -3.53 -16.32 6.72
C ASP A 129 -4.05 -17.70 7.22
N ASN A 130 -3.83 -18.76 6.45
CA ASN A 130 -4.27 -20.15 6.76
C ASN A 130 -5.78 -20.25 7.04
N ILE A 131 -6.58 -19.58 6.22
CA ILE A 131 -8.05 -19.59 6.28
C ILE A 131 -8.66 -20.15 5.00
N SER A 132 -9.96 -20.46 5.01
CA SER A 132 -10.65 -20.96 3.82
C SER A 132 -10.73 -19.91 2.72
N PHE A 133 -10.75 -20.34 1.44
CA PHE A 133 -10.93 -19.45 0.29
C PHE A 133 -12.21 -18.61 0.39
N LEU A 134 -13.31 -19.21 0.85
CA LEU A 134 -14.59 -18.51 0.97
C LEU A 134 -14.54 -17.40 2.02
N GLU A 135 -13.88 -17.67 3.14
CA GLU A 135 -13.67 -16.68 4.19
C GLU A 135 -12.76 -15.56 3.72
N ALA A 136 -11.61 -15.87 3.12
CA ALA A 136 -10.71 -14.90 2.52
C ALA A 136 -11.42 -14.02 1.48
N LYS A 137 -12.27 -14.60 0.63
CA LYS A 137 -13.04 -13.88 -0.38
C LYS A 137 -14.02 -12.88 0.24
N LYS A 138 -14.69 -13.26 1.34
CA LYS A 138 -15.56 -12.35 2.11
C LYS A 138 -14.75 -11.18 2.69
N ILE A 139 -13.61 -11.47 3.31
CA ILE A 139 -12.73 -10.43 3.91
C ILE A 139 -12.20 -9.47 2.84
N VAL A 140 -11.69 -9.98 1.73
CA VAL A 140 -11.17 -9.13 0.63
C VAL A 140 -12.28 -8.24 0.08
N LYS A 141 -13.48 -8.79 -0.19
CA LYS A 141 -14.62 -8.02 -0.68
C LYS A 141 -15.07 -6.92 0.29
N LEU A 142 -15.07 -7.22 1.58
CA LEU A 142 -15.40 -6.25 2.62
C LEU A 142 -14.37 -5.11 2.65
N ARG A 143 -13.07 -5.45 2.65
CA ARG A 143 -11.98 -4.45 2.63
C ARG A 143 -12.03 -3.56 1.38
N ASP A 144 -12.33 -4.12 0.21
CA ASP A 144 -12.51 -3.34 -1.02
C ASP A 144 -13.63 -2.30 -0.86
N LYS A 145 -14.77 -2.73 -0.33
CA LYS A 145 -15.93 -1.86 -0.09
C LYS A 145 -15.63 -0.75 0.93
N GLU A 146 -14.98 -1.09 2.02
CA GLU A 146 -14.61 -0.13 3.08
C GLU A 146 -13.60 0.89 2.57
N ASN A 147 -12.56 0.46 1.87
CA ASN A 147 -11.56 1.36 1.29
C ASN A 147 -12.21 2.34 0.30
N LYS A 148 -13.06 1.86 -0.61
CA LYS A 148 -13.81 2.75 -1.52
C LYS A 148 -14.62 3.80 -0.77
N LYS A 149 -15.36 3.39 0.27
CA LYS A 149 -16.20 4.28 1.07
C LYS A 149 -15.37 5.33 1.81
N ILE A 150 -14.30 4.89 2.48
CA ILE A 150 -13.43 5.77 3.28
C ILE A 150 -12.75 6.80 2.40
N TYR A 151 -12.10 6.38 1.31
CA TYR A 151 -11.30 7.30 0.50
C TYR A 151 -12.15 8.24 -0.35
N ARG A 152 -13.34 7.81 -0.78
CA ARG A 152 -14.31 8.73 -1.38
C ARG A 152 -14.78 9.80 -0.40
N LYS A 153 -15.02 9.42 0.86
CA LYS A 153 -15.43 10.38 1.92
C LYS A 153 -14.30 11.36 2.27
N LEU A 154 -13.05 10.87 2.35
CA LEU A 154 -11.91 11.67 2.79
C LEU A 154 -11.35 12.60 1.71
N TYR A 155 -11.28 12.12 0.48
CA TYR A 155 -10.52 12.75 -0.59
C TYR A 155 -11.30 12.93 -1.89
N GLY A 156 -12.52 12.43 -2.00
CA GLY A 156 -13.39 12.58 -3.16
C GLY A 156 -13.07 11.66 -4.34
N PHE A 157 -11.97 10.87 -4.30
CA PHE A 157 -11.63 9.98 -5.42
C PHE A 157 -12.27 8.58 -5.29
N ASN A 158 -12.45 7.92 -6.43
CA ASN A 158 -12.96 6.56 -6.52
C ASN A 158 -11.79 5.56 -6.55
N PHE A 159 -11.45 4.99 -5.40
CA PHE A 159 -10.35 4.04 -5.26
C PHE A 159 -10.49 2.84 -6.21
N GLY A 160 -9.46 2.65 -7.05
CA GLY A 160 -9.37 1.55 -8.04
C GLY A 160 -10.21 1.74 -9.30
N GLU A 161 -10.82 2.91 -9.53
CA GLU A 161 -11.56 3.24 -10.73
C GLU A 161 -10.79 4.24 -11.61
N ASP A 162 -10.32 5.35 -11.03
CA ASP A 162 -9.45 6.29 -11.72
C ASP A 162 -7.99 5.91 -11.50
N LEU A 163 -7.34 5.45 -12.55
CA LEU A 163 -5.93 5.06 -12.55
C LEU A 163 -5.02 6.06 -13.26
N THR A 164 -5.53 7.22 -13.67
CA THR A 164 -4.76 8.24 -14.41
C THR A 164 -3.61 8.85 -13.60
N VAL A 165 -3.67 8.73 -12.28
CA VAL A 165 -2.60 9.18 -11.39
C VAL A 165 -1.39 8.24 -11.34
N PHE A 166 -1.47 7.04 -11.94
CA PHE A 166 -0.41 6.04 -11.93
C PHE A 166 0.39 6.05 -13.22
N ASP A 167 1.71 5.91 -13.09
CA ASP A 167 2.60 5.79 -14.24
C ASP A 167 2.54 4.38 -14.84
N PHE A 168 2.34 3.35 -14.00
CA PHE A 168 2.32 1.94 -14.42
C PHE A 168 1.21 1.15 -13.72
N ALA A 169 0.47 0.36 -14.50
CA ALA A 169 -0.52 -0.59 -13.99
C ALA A 169 -0.11 -2.03 -14.37
N LEU A 170 0.21 -2.87 -13.37
CA LEU A 170 0.67 -4.24 -13.55
C LEU A 170 -0.41 -5.25 -13.13
N ASN A 171 -0.69 -6.21 -14.00
CA ASN A 171 -1.69 -7.24 -13.74
C ASN A 171 -1.05 -8.47 -13.08
N THR A 172 -1.32 -8.66 -11.80
CA THR A 172 -0.80 -9.76 -10.99
C THR A 172 -1.52 -11.10 -11.22
N ASP A 173 -2.54 -11.13 -12.07
CA ASP A 173 -3.17 -12.38 -12.49
C ASP A 173 -2.46 -12.99 -13.72
N LEU A 174 -1.81 -12.16 -14.53
CA LEU A 174 -1.07 -12.58 -15.71
C LEU A 174 0.43 -12.81 -15.41
N LEU A 175 0.96 -12.16 -14.42
CA LEU A 175 2.37 -12.19 -14.08
C LEU A 175 2.57 -12.87 -12.72
N ASP A 176 3.46 -13.84 -12.65
CA ASP A 176 3.91 -14.39 -11.38
C ASP A 176 4.76 -13.37 -10.59
N LEU A 177 5.06 -13.66 -9.33
CA LEU A 177 5.80 -12.74 -8.46
C LEU A 177 7.18 -12.39 -9.02
N ASN A 178 7.92 -13.36 -9.56
CA ASN A 178 9.27 -13.15 -10.09
C ASN A 178 9.24 -12.24 -11.31
N SER A 179 8.29 -12.46 -12.21
CA SER A 179 8.07 -11.63 -13.40
C SER A 179 7.68 -10.20 -13.02
N LEU A 180 6.76 -10.03 -12.05
CA LEU A 180 6.37 -8.71 -11.53
C LEU A 180 7.55 -7.95 -10.95
N VAL A 181 8.36 -8.63 -10.13
CA VAL A 181 9.56 -8.03 -9.53
C VAL A 181 10.56 -7.62 -10.61
N ARG A 182 10.86 -8.52 -11.58
CA ARG A 182 11.79 -8.21 -12.68
C ARG A 182 11.33 -7.02 -13.51
N ILE A 183 10.07 -7.00 -13.92
CA ILE A 183 9.51 -5.91 -14.73
C ILE A 183 9.57 -4.60 -13.95
N SER A 184 9.13 -4.60 -12.69
CA SER A 184 9.15 -3.39 -11.85
C SER A 184 10.57 -2.85 -11.67
N LYS A 185 11.55 -3.72 -11.39
CA LYS A 185 12.98 -3.35 -11.28
C LYS A 185 13.51 -2.78 -12.58
N SER A 186 13.19 -3.40 -13.73
CA SER A 186 13.63 -2.90 -15.04
C SER A 186 13.06 -1.51 -15.32
N ILE A 187 11.77 -1.30 -15.12
CA ILE A 187 11.13 0.01 -15.28
C ILE A 187 11.85 1.06 -14.43
N ILE A 188 12.03 0.79 -13.14
CA ILE A 188 12.66 1.71 -12.20
C ILE A 188 14.10 2.00 -12.64
N LYS A 189 14.86 0.98 -13.01
CA LYS A 189 16.26 1.15 -13.47
C LYS A 189 16.34 2.10 -14.66
N TYR A 190 15.45 1.98 -15.64
CA TYR A 190 15.44 2.90 -16.81
C TYR A 190 15.02 4.33 -16.47
N LEU A 191 14.30 4.54 -15.36
CA LEU A 191 13.84 5.86 -14.96
C LEU A 191 14.79 6.59 -14.01
N ILE A 192 15.67 5.87 -13.28
CA ILE A 192 16.55 6.46 -12.25
C ILE A 192 18.04 6.42 -12.61
N VAL A 193 18.41 5.75 -13.70
CA VAL A 193 19.76 5.71 -14.26
C VAL A 193 19.84 6.64 -15.47
#